data_e43b3a36088dfecb0c292478c767704d
#
_entry.id   e43b3a36088dfecb0c292478c767704d
#
_cell.length_a   1.000
_cell.length_b   1.000
_cell.length_c   1.000
_cell.angle_alpha   90.00
_cell.angle_beta   90.00
_cell.angle_gamma   90.00
#
_symmetry.space_group_name_H-M   'P 1'
#
loop_
_entity.id
_entity.type
_entity.pdbx_description
1 polymer ?
#
loop_
_entity_poly.entity_id
_entity_poly.type
_entity_poly.pdbx_seq_one_letter_code
_entity_poly.pdbx_strand_id
1 'polypeptide(L)'
;MWLINLGCIDLNPWYSLCDDANRPLYLHFDLDPVEGTPFSVVREGASIVRDVLRGIGMTPYVKTTGSRGVHIYVAIRVGPTQHEVWEISKAIGQQIANAHPDVLTDEYRIAKRPPGRVLVDYNQNAFGKTLASIYSVRANEAAAVSTPITWEELDAGCEMTDFTIFNVPQRVAQIGDLWKPLLGNRGRFDLNAEL
;
A
#
# COMPACT_ATOMS: atom_id res chain seq x y z
N MET A 1 -3.76 -22.53 5.78
CA MET A 1 -3.47 -23.55 6.81
C MET A 1 -2.02 -24.06 6.74
N TRP A 2 -1.51 -24.49 5.55
CA TRP A 2 -0.15 -25.05 5.44
C TRP A 2 0.95 -24.08 5.92
N LEU A 3 0.96 -22.83 5.49
CA LEU A 3 1.93 -21.80 5.91
C LEU A 3 1.88 -21.54 7.42
N ILE A 4 0.69 -21.52 8.00
CA ILE A 4 0.50 -21.29 9.43
C ILE A 4 1.07 -22.48 10.22
N ASN A 5 0.90 -23.71 9.75
CA ASN A 5 1.48 -24.90 10.35
C ASN A 5 3.02 -24.89 10.33
N LEU A 6 3.62 -24.14 9.41
CA LEU A 6 5.06 -23.88 9.36
C LEU A 6 5.51 -22.71 10.26
N GLY A 7 4.59 -22.13 11.05
CA GLY A 7 4.89 -20.97 11.90
C GLY A 7 5.02 -19.65 11.15
N CYS A 8 4.57 -19.60 9.87
CA CYS A 8 4.61 -18.38 9.08
C CYS A 8 3.49 -17.44 9.48
N ILE A 9 3.82 -16.34 10.13
CA ILE A 9 2.86 -15.30 10.56
C ILE A 9 2.93 -14.05 9.70
N ASP A 10 4.08 -13.74 9.11
CA ASP A 10 4.29 -12.60 8.22
C ASP A 10 4.26 -13.08 6.77
N LEU A 11 3.17 -12.76 6.06
CA LEU A 11 2.92 -13.22 4.69
C LEU A 11 3.16 -12.07 3.71
N ASN A 12 4.01 -12.30 2.72
CA ASN A 12 4.39 -11.32 1.71
C ASN A 12 4.20 -11.92 0.30
N PRO A 13 2.97 -11.93 -0.23
CA PRO A 13 2.68 -12.53 -1.52
C PRO A 13 3.17 -11.65 -2.68
N TRP A 14 3.36 -12.29 -3.81
CA TRP A 14 3.47 -11.62 -5.10
C TRP A 14 2.11 -11.04 -5.50
N TYR A 15 2.08 -10.03 -6.34
CA TYR A 15 0.86 -9.34 -6.78
C TYR A 15 0.44 -9.67 -8.22
N SER A 16 0.97 -10.75 -8.75
CA SER A 16 0.54 -11.40 -10.00
C SER A 16 -0.02 -12.79 -9.70
N LEU A 17 -0.77 -13.33 -10.64
CA LEU A 17 -1.23 -14.71 -10.58
C LEU A 17 -0.10 -15.68 -10.99
N CYS A 18 -0.21 -16.94 -10.54
CA CYS A 18 0.76 -17.99 -10.87
C CYS A 18 0.84 -18.28 -12.38
N ASP A 19 -0.26 -18.08 -13.11
CA ASP A 19 -0.34 -18.34 -14.54
C ASP A 19 0.51 -17.36 -15.36
N ASP A 20 0.66 -16.13 -14.88
CA ASP A 20 1.54 -15.13 -15.48
C ASP A 20 2.12 -14.19 -14.40
N ALA A 21 3.28 -14.55 -13.89
CA ALA A 21 3.96 -13.80 -12.85
C ALA A 21 4.47 -12.42 -13.32
N ASN A 22 4.55 -12.18 -14.62
CA ASN A 22 5.02 -10.91 -15.18
C ASN A 22 3.91 -9.89 -15.44
N ARG A 23 2.64 -10.23 -15.14
CA ARG A 23 1.50 -9.32 -15.32
C ARG A 23 0.79 -9.06 -13.99
N PRO A 24 1.11 -7.93 -13.33
CA PRO A 24 0.55 -7.61 -12.02
C PRO A 24 -0.93 -7.26 -12.11
N LEU A 25 -1.63 -7.52 -10.99
CA LEU A 25 -3.05 -7.18 -10.81
C LEU A 25 -3.24 -5.81 -10.19
N TYR A 26 -2.17 -5.24 -9.66
CA TYR A 26 -2.18 -4.01 -8.87
C TYR A 26 -0.98 -3.14 -9.22
N LEU A 27 -1.20 -1.84 -9.19
CA LEU A 27 -0.20 -0.80 -9.00
C LEU A 27 -0.30 -0.37 -7.54
N HIS A 28 0.83 -0.10 -6.88
CA HIS A 28 0.79 0.27 -5.46
C HIS A 28 1.92 1.22 -5.07
N PHE A 29 1.72 1.93 -3.96
CA PHE A 29 2.70 2.77 -3.29
C PHE A 29 2.81 2.35 -1.84
N ASP A 30 4.04 2.14 -1.37
CA ASP A 30 4.35 1.97 0.05
C ASP A 30 4.80 3.32 0.61
N LEU A 31 4.06 3.83 1.58
CA LEU A 31 4.38 5.09 2.26
C LEU A 31 5.16 4.78 3.53
N ASP A 32 6.50 4.90 3.44
CA ASP A 32 7.42 4.57 4.53
C ASP A 32 7.99 5.85 5.17
N PRO A 33 7.62 6.17 6.42
CA PRO A 33 8.09 7.36 7.09
C PRO A 33 9.59 7.28 7.43
N VAL A 34 10.28 8.39 7.32
CA VAL A 34 11.62 8.56 7.90
C VAL A 34 11.50 8.36 9.42
N GLU A 35 12.53 7.78 10.02
CA GLU A 35 12.54 7.52 11.46
C GLU A 35 12.24 8.79 12.26
N GLY A 36 11.36 8.68 13.26
CA GLY A 36 10.89 9.79 14.07
C GLY A 36 9.77 10.63 13.44
N THR A 37 9.32 10.33 12.21
CA THR A 37 8.18 11.01 11.59
C THR A 37 6.87 10.55 12.24
N PRO A 38 6.01 11.46 12.74
CA PRO A 38 4.72 11.11 13.31
C PRO A 38 3.79 10.45 12.26
N PHE A 39 2.92 9.53 12.71
CA PHE A 39 1.97 8.88 11.80
C PHE A 39 0.96 9.85 11.18
N SER A 40 0.71 11.01 11.81
CA SER A 40 -0.09 12.09 11.21
C SER A 40 0.47 12.57 9.87
N VAL A 41 1.79 12.61 9.70
CA VAL A 41 2.43 12.98 8.42
C VAL A 41 2.25 11.87 7.39
N VAL A 42 2.24 10.60 7.82
CA VAL A 42 1.92 9.46 6.93
C VAL A 42 0.48 9.56 6.43
N ARG A 43 -0.47 9.92 7.31
CA ARG A 43 -1.87 10.14 6.93
C ARG A 43 -2.02 11.28 5.93
N GLU A 44 -1.33 12.39 6.16
CA GLU A 44 -1.30 13.53 5.23
C GLU A 44 -0.74 13.10 3.87
N GLY A 45 0.41 12.43 3.86
CA GLY A 45 1.01 11.89 2.62
C GLY A 45 0.09 10.93 1.89
N ALA A 46 -0.61 10.06 2.61
CA ALA A 46 -1.58 9.13 2.02
C ALA A 46 -2.77 9.86 1.39
N SER A 47 -3.26 10.92 2.02
CA SER A 47 -4.35 11.75 1.48
C SER A 47 -3.92 12.45 0.20
N ILE A 48 -2.69 12.98 0.13
CA ILE A 48 -2.10 13.56 -1.08
C ILE A 48 -2.06 12.51 -2.21
N VAL A 49 -1.50 11.34 -1.94
CA VAL A 49 -1.42 10.26 -2.95
C VAL A 49 -2.82 9.84 -3.41
N ARG A 50 -3.78 9.67 -2.49
CA ARG A 50 -5.18 9.38 -2.81
C ARG A 50 -5.75 10.40 -3.80
N ASP A 51 -5.59 11.68 -3.51
CA ASP A 51 -6.24 12.76 -4.27
C ASP A 51 -5.62 12.89 -5.67
N VAL A 52 -4.30 12.70 -5.81
CA VAL A 52 -3.65 12.64 -7.13
C VAL A 52 -4.14 11.43 -7.93
N LEU A 53 -4.18 10.23 -7.32
CA LEU A 53 -4.65 9.03 -8.01
C LEU A 53 -6.11 9.15 -8.44
N ARG A 54 -6.98 9.72 -7.59
CA ARG A 54 -8.38 10.01 -7.96
C ARG A 54 -8.48 11.04 -9.08
N GLY A 55 -7.62 12.05 -9.08
CA GLY A 55 -7.55 13.08 -10.11
C GLY A 55 -7.25 12.54 -11.51
N ILE A 56 -6.55 11.42 -11.61
CA ILE A 56 -6.27 10.71 -12.87
C ILE A 56 -7.23 9.52 -13.10
N GLY A 57 -8.37 9.45 -12.41
CA GLY A 57 -9.42 8.46 -12.62
C GLY A 57 -9.20 7.11 -11.90
N MET A 58 -8.14 6.95 -11.13
CA MET A 58 -7.87 5.72 -10.38
C MET A 58 -8.72 5.62 -9.11
N THR A 59 -9.01 4.39 -8.70
CA THR A 59 -9.69 4.09 -7.42
C THR A 59 -8.67 3.52 -6.42
N PRO A 60 -8.09 4.36 -5.54
CA PRO A 60 -7.12 3.90 -4.55
C PRO A 60 -7.79 3.25 -3.34
N TYR A 61 -7.20 2.14 -2.89
CA TYR A 61 -7.53 1.42 -1.66
C TYR A 61 -6.35 1.53 -0.69
N VAL A 62 -6.64 1.70 0.58
CA VAL A 62 -5.61 1.90 1.61
C VAL A 62 -5.65 0.81 2.66
N LYS A 63 -4.48 0.43 3.15
CA LYS A 63 -4.31 -0.43 4.32
C LYS A 63 -3.13 0.00 5.17
N THR A 64 -3.15 -0.31 6.45
CA THR A 64 -1.98 -0.17 7.33
C THR A 64 -0.94 -1.23 6.97
N THR A 65 0.34 -0.94 7.21
CA THR A 65 1.39 -1.95 7.06
C THR A 65 1.47 -2.90 8.27
N GLY A 66 0.83 -2.53 9.38
CA GLY A 66 1.04 -3.16 10.68
C GLY A 66 2.44 -2.87 11.27
N SER A 67 3.17 -1.90 10.70
CA SER A 67 4.48 -1.45 11.15
C SER A 67 4.49 0.08 11.34
N ARG A 68 4.90 0.88 10.36
CA ARG A 68 5.05 2.33 10.50
C ARG A 68 4.31 3.13 9.43
N GLY A 69 3.95 2.53 8.35
CA GLY A 69 3.42 3.18 7.16
C GLY A 69 2.07 2.65 6.71
N VAL A 70 1.67 3.07 5.53
CA VAL A 70 0.47 2.58 4.84
C VAL A 70 0.81 2.17 3.42
N HIS A 71 0.07 1.20 2.89
CA HIS A 71 0.12 0.84 1.49
C HIS A 71 -1.13 1.34 0.77
N ILE A 72 -0.96 1.90 -0.41
CA ILE A 72 -2.05 2.32 -1.29
C ILE A 72 -2.00 1.47 -2.54
N TYR A 73 -3.12 0.84 -2.89
CA TYR A 73 -3.26 -0.05 -4.04
C TYR A 73 -4.30 0.45 -5.01
N VAL A 74 -4.03 0.26 -6.28
CA VAL A 74 -4.98 0.46 -7.37
C VAL A 74 -5.11 -0.85 -8.14
N ALA A 75 -6.33 -1.36 -8.30
CA ALA A 75 -6.57 -2.51 -9.15
C ALA A 75 -6.44 -2.09 -10.62
N ILE A 76 -5.59 -2.79 -11.38
CA ILE A 76 -5.36 -2.53 -12.80
C ILE A 76 -5.83 -3.70 -13.65
N ARG A 77 -6.20 -3.44 -14.90
CA ARG A 77 -6.47 -4.50 -15.88
C ARG A 77 -5.20 -5.27 -16.17
N VAL A 78 -5.32 -6.58 -16.24
CA VAL A 78 -4.22 -7.44 -16.67
C VAL A 78 -3.88 -7.12 -18.13
N GLY A 79 -2.65 -6.76 -18.39
CA GLY A 79 -2.19 -6.35 -19.72
C GLY A 79 -0.74 -5.90 -19.67
N PRO A 80 -0.42 -4.79 -18.99
CA PRO A 80 0.94 -4.33 -18.83
C PRO A 80 1.84 -5.33 -18.11
N THR A 81 3.10 -5.37 -18.50
CA THR A 81 4.14 -6.13 -17.81
C THR A 81 4.50 -5.47 -16.49
N GLN A 82 5.16 -6.23 -15.61
CA GLN A 82 5.68 -5.73 -14.34
C GLN A 82 6.59 -4.51 -14.53
N HIS A 83 7.41 -4.50 -15.58
CA HIS A 83 8.30 -3.39 -15.88
C HIS A 83 7.53 -2.11 -16.28
N GLU A 84 6.52 -2.25 -17.14
CA GLU A 84 5.66 -1.14 -17.54
C GLU A 84 4.89 -0.55 -16.34
N VAL A 85 4.35 -1.40 -15.47
CA VAL A 85 3.68 -0.95 -14.24
C VAL A 85 4.67 -0.24 -13.31
N TRP A 86 5.91 -0.73 -13.19
CA TRP A 86 6.94 -0.06 -12.41
C TRP A 86 7.31 1.31 -12.98
N GLU A 87 7.49 1.45 -14.31
CA GLU A 87 7.79 2.74 -14.95
C GLU A 87 6.67 3.76 -14.72
N ILE A 88 5.41 3.34 -14.87
CA ILE A 88 4.25 4.19 -14.61
C ILE A 88 4.19 4.60 -13.13
N SER A 89 4.35 3.64 -12.21
CA SER A 89 4.36 3.91 -10.77
C SER A 89 5.47 4.86 -10.37
N LYS A 90 6.66 4.73 -10.98
CA LYS A 90 7.80 5.62 -10.80
C LYS A 90 7.47 7.05 -11.25
N ALA A 91 6.91 7.20 -12.45
CA ALA A 91 6.56 8.52 -12.97
C ALA A 91 5.54 9.23 -12.05
N ILE A 92 4.48 8.52 -11.65
CA ILE A 92 3.46 9.03 -10.72
C ILE A 92 4.08 9.37 -9.35
N GLY A 93 4.83 8.44 -8.76
CA GLY A 93 5.42 8.63 -7.43
C GLY A 93 6.41 9.80 -7.38
N GLN A 94 7.24 9.96 -8.41
CA GLN A 94 8.16 11.08 -8.53
C GLN A 94 7.43 12.41 -8.70
N GLN A 95 6.39 12.43 -9.53
CA GLN A 95 5.58 13.64 -9.71
C GLN A 95 4.91 14.05 -8.39
N ILE A 96 4.34 13.11 -7.64
CA ILE A 96 3.72 13.36 -6.34
C ILE A 96 4.74 13.90 -5.34
N ALA A 97 5.89 13.25 -5.19
CA ALA A 97 6.92 13.67 -4.25
C ALA A 97 7.50 15.07 -4.59
N ASN A 98 7.70 15.36 -5.88
CA ASN A 98 8.19 16.66 -6.34
C ASN A 98 7.16 17.79 -6.16
N ALA A 99 5.87 17.49 -6.25
CA ALA A 99 4.81 18.46 -6.05
C ALA A 99 4.57 18.76 -4.55
N HIS A 100 4.93 17.84 -3.65
CA HIS A 100 4.70 17.95 -2.21
C HIS A 100 5.97 17.67 -1.38
N PRO A 101 7.09 18.41 -1.62
CA PRO A 101 8.39 18.13 -1.00
C PRO A 101 8.41 18.39 0.51
N ASP A 102 7.40 19.08 1.03
CA ASP A 102 7.28 19.35 2.46
C ASP A 102 6.73 18.17 3.27
N VAL A 103 6.10 17.20 2.62
CA VAL A 103 5.51 16.01 3.24
C VAL A 103 6.15 14.73 2.71
N LEU A 104 6.40 14.67 1.40
CA LEU A 104 6.80 13.47 0.68
C LEU A 104 8.22 13.56 0.13
N THR A 105 8.82 12.40 -0.14
CA THR A 105 10.13 12.28 -0.79
C THR A 105 10.17 11.01 -1.65
N ASP A 106 10.99 11.02 -2.71
CA ASP A 106 11.35 9.85 -3.51
C ASP A 106 12.82 9.43 -3.33
N GLU A 107 13.52 10.00 -2.32
CA GLU A 107 14.91 9.66 -2.04
C GLU A 107 15.04 8.29 -1.32
N TYR A 108 15.57 7.31 -2.02
CA TYR A 108 15.74 5.94 -1.50
C TYR A 108 16.91 5.78 -0.53
N ARG A 109 17.93 6.65 -0.62
CA ARG A 109 19.10 6.59 0.25
C ARG A 109 18.74 7.14 1.62
N ILE A 110 18.62 6.26 2.62
CA ILE A 110 18.20 6.61 3.99
C ILE A 110 18.95 7.83 4.52
N ALA A 111 20.28 7.87 4.35
CA ALA A 111 21.12 8.97 4.82
C ALA A 111 20.85 10.33 4.16
N LYS A 112 20.11 10.35 3.03
CA LYS A 112 19.77 11.57 2.29
C LYS A 112 18.29 11.96 2.43
N ARG A 113 17.47 11.10 3.02
CA ARG A 113 16.04 11.42 3.23
C ARG A 113 15.91 12.60 4.18
N PRO A 114 15.16 13.64 3.79
CA PRO A 114 14.91 14.76 4.68
C PRO A 114 14.12 14.30 5.92
N PRO A 115 14.46 14.78 7.13
CA PRO A 115 13.73 14.45 8.36
C PRO A 115 12.25 14.84 8.25
N GLY A 116 11.38 14.09 8.92
CA GLY A 116 9.95 14.38 8.97
C GLY A 116 9.20 14.16 7.65
N ARG A 117 9.78 13.43 6.69
CA ARG A 117 9.15 13.11 5.39
C ARG A 117 8.72 11.65 5.32
N VAL A 118 7.86 11.38 4.35
CA VAL A 118 7.39 10.04 4.02
C VAL A 118 7.88 9.68 2.62
N LEU A 119 8.56 8.56 2.49
CA LEU A 119 8.96 8.02 1.18
C LEU A 119 7.72 7.53 0.44
N VAL A 120 7.58 7.94 -0.81
CA VAL A 120 6.64 7.34 -1.75
C VAL A 120 7.37 6.20 -2.48
N ASP A 121 7.39 5.01 -1.87
CA ASP A 121 8.10 3.87 -2.45
C ASP A 121 7.28 3.21 -3.56
N TYR A 122 7.62 3.57 -4.79
CA TYR A 122 7.10 2.94 -6.01
C TYR A 122 7.91 1.71 -6.43
N ASN A 123 9.13 1.52 -5.89
CA ASN A 123 10.01 0.40 -6.26
C ASN A 123 9.47 -0.96 -5.82
N GLN A 124 8.48 -0.98 -4.95
CA GLN A 124 7.78 -2.21 -4.61
C GLN A 124 7.02 -2.81 -5.80
N ASN A 125 6.78 -2.04 -6.87
CA ASN A 125 6.24 -2.56 -8.14
C ASN A 125 7.30 -3.25 -9.02
N ALA A 126 8.59 -3.20 -8.67
CA ALA A 126 9.64 -3.86 -9.43
C ALA A 126 9.55 -5.38 -9.33
N PHE A 127 10.03 -6.07 -10.37
CA PHE A 127 10.08 -7.53 -10.40
C PHE A 127 10.85 -8.09 -9.19
N GLY A 128 10.31 -9.12 -8.54
CA GLY A 128 10.92 -9.75 -7.37
C GLY A 128 10.59 -9.07 -6.04
N LYS A 129 9.78 -8.01 -6.03
CA LYS A 129 9.35 -7.34 -4.81
C LYS A 129 8.02 -7.89 -4.31
N THR A 130 7.83 -7.84 -3.00
CA THR A 130 6.61 -8.26 -2.31
C THR A 130 6.29 -7.28 -1.20
N LEU A 131 5.02 -7.19 -0.82
CA LEU A 131 4.56 -6.38 0.31
C LEU A 131 3.78 -7.26 1.29
N ALA A 132 3.72 -6.82 2.55
CA ALA A 132 2.91 -7.50 3.56
C ALA A 132 1.47 -7.65 3.07
N SER A 133 0.95 -8.89 3.11
CA SER A 133 -0.42 -9.20 2.73
C SER A 133 -1.43 -8.48 3.60
N ILE A 134 -2.66 -8.34 3.08
CA ILE A 134 -3.81 -8.02 3.91
C ILE A 134 -3.93 -9.09 5.00
N TYR A 135 -4.27 -8.62 6.19
CA TYR A 135 -4.44 -9.46 7.39
C TYR A 135 -3.18 -10.25 7.82
N SER A 136 -2.02 -9.93 7.25
CA SER A 136 -0.74 -10.47 7.74
C SER A 136 -0.43 -9.89 9.12
N VAL A 137 -0.09 -10.77 10.05
CA VAL A 137 0.40 -10.36 11.37
C VAL A 137 1.84 -9.88 11.23
N ARG A 138 2.21 -8.85 11.98
CA ARG A 138 3.59 -8.35 12.01
C ARG A 138 4.26 -8.77 13.30
N ALA A 139 5.51 -9.19 13.20
CA ALA A 139 6.32 -9.61 14.34
C ALA A 139 6.80 -8.39 15.15
N ASN A 140 5.87 -7.72 15.84
CA ASN A 140 6.16 -6.62 16.76
C ASN A 140 5.40 -6.81 18.08
N GLU A 141 5.74 -6.02 19.09
CA GLU A 141 5.18 -6.14 20.45
C GLU A 141 3.66 -5.98 20.49
N ALA A 142 3.10 -5.13 19.63
CA ALA A 142 1.66 -4.92 19.54
C ALA A 142 0.91 -6.06 18.84
N ALA A 143 1.62 -7.03 18.24
CA ALA A 143 1.05 -8.03 17.35
C ALA A 143 0.11 -7.40 16.31
N ALA A 144 0.56 -6.29 15.74
CA ALA A 144 -0.22 -5.49 14.79
C ALA A 144 -0.48 -6.27 13.50
N VAL A 145 -1.58 -5.94 12.85
CA VAL A 145 -2.05 -6.60 11.64
C VAL A 145 -2.07 -5.59 10.49
N SER A 146 -1.55 -6.01 9.35
CA SER A 146 -1.64 -5.25 8.10
C SER A 146 -3.09 -5.23 7.63
N THR A 147 -3.83 -4.16 7.97
CA THR A 147 -5.30 -4.14 7.94
C THR A 147 -5.84 -3.18 6.89
N PRO A 148 -6.74 -3.61 6.00
CA PRO A 148 -7.53 -2.72 5.16
C PRO A 148 -8.37 -1.76 6.01
N ILE A 149 -8.30 -0.48 5.66
CA ILE A 149 -9.06 0.59 6.32
C ILE A 149 -9.81 1.40 5.28
N THR A 150 -10.80 2.15 5.72
CA THR A 150 -11.43 3.15 4.85
C THR A 150 -10.63 4.45 4.86
N TRP A 151 -10.85 5.29 3.85
CA TRP A 151 -10.24 6.61 3.82
C TRP A 151 -10.76 7.51 4.95
N GLU A 152 -12.03 7.33 5.33
CA GLU A 152 -12.66 8.04 6.44
C GLU A 152 -12.01 7.67 7.79
N GLU A 153 -11.63 6.41 8.00
CA GLU A 153 -10.88 5.99 9.19
C GLU A 153 -9.49 6.61 9.23
N LEU A 154 -8.81 6.67 8.08
CA LEU A 154 -7.50 7.31 7.99
C LEU A 154 -7.61 8.82 8.29
N ASP A 155 -8.57 9.50 7.67
CA ASP A 155 -8.84 10.93 7.86
C ASP A 155 -9.31 11.24 9.29
N ALA A 156 -10.02 10.32 9.96
CA ALA A 156 -10.43 10.44 11.35
C ALA A 156 -9.28 10.25 12.36
N GLY A 157 -8.09 9.85 11.89
CA GLY A 157 -6.90 9.80 12.73
C GLY A 157 -6.58 8.45 13.33
N CYS A 158 -6.97 7.33 12.68
CA CYS A 158 -6.56 6.01 13.14
C CYS A 158 -5.04 5.87 13.25
N GLU A 159 -4.59 5.05 14.17
CA GLU A 159 -3.18 4.75 14.41
C GLU A 159 -2.86 3.28 14.06
N MET A 160 -1.57 2.99 13.88
CA MET A 160 -1.13 1.64 13.53
C MET A 160 -1.47 0.60 14.60
N THR A 161 -1.45 1.02 15.86
CA THR A 161 -1.74 0.19 17.03
C THR A 161 -3.23 -0.13 17.22
N ASP A 162 -4.10 0.52 16.47
CA ASP A 162 -5.54 0.27 16.53
C ASP A 162 -5.93 -1.09 15.92
N PHE A 163 -5.02 -1.71 15.14
CA PHE A 163 -5.28 -2.93 14.39
C PHE A 163 -4.35 -4.07 14.82
N THR A 164 -4.85 -4.95 15.68
CA THR A 164 -4.08 -6.06 16.26
C THR A 164 -4.77 -7.41 16.03
N ILE A 165 -4.06 -8.51 16.34
CA ILE A 165 -4.66 -9.86 16.30
C ILE A 165 -5.89 -10.00 17.18
N PHE A 166 -6.07 -9.13 18.18
CA PHE A 166 -7.15 -9.23 19.16
C PHE A 166 -8.46 -8.59 18.67
N ASN A 167 -8.40 -7.60 17.77
CA ASN A 167 -9.59 -6.86 17.32
C ASN A 167 -9.89 -6.99 15.82
N VAL A 168 -8.90 -7.23 14.97
CA VAL A 168 -9.12 -7.35 13.52
C VAL A 168 -10.07 -8.48 13.13
N PRO A 169 -10.06 -9.68 13.73
CA PRO A 169 -11.04 -10.72 13.40
C PRO A 169 -12.49 -10.27 13.66
N GLN A 170 -12.74 -9.60 14.79
CA GLN A 170 -14.08 -9.07 15.11
C GLN A 170 -14.47 -7.95 14.15
N ARG A 171 -13.54 -7.05 13.82
CA ARG A 171 -13.74 -5.99 12.82
C ARG A 171 -14.17 -6.58 11.47
N VAL A 172 -13.47 -7.58 10.97
CA VAL A 172 -13.83 -8.23 9.69
C VAL A 172 -15.21 -8.88 9.75
N ALA A 173 -15.58 -9.49 10.90
CA ALA A 173 -16.90 -10.06 11.09
C ALA A 173 -18.03 -8.99 11.09
N GLN A 174 -17.74 -7.77 11.56
CA GLN A 174 -18.71 -6.68 11.65
C GLN A 174 -18.89 -5.92 10.35
N ILE A 175 -17.81 -5.54 9.68
CA ILE A 175 -17.85 -4.66 8.49
C ILE A 175 -17.51 -5.37 7.19
N GLY A 176 -17.14 -6.64 7.26
CA GLY A 176 -16.71 -7.43 6.09
C GLY A 176 -15.27 -7.15 5.67
N ASP A 177 -14.88 -7.76 4.55
CA ASP A 177 -13.56 -7.55 3.95
C ASP A 177 -13.58 -6.33 3.02
N LEU A 178 -12.98 -5.24 3.45
CA LEU A 178 -12.84 -3.99 2.69
C LEU A 178 -11.98 -4.15 1.44
N TRP A 179 -11.20 -5.25 1.35
CA TRP A 179 -10.36 -5.53 0.17
C TRP A 179 -11.08 -6.31 -0.92
N LYS A 180 -12.28 -6.85 -0.63
CA LYS A 180 -13.07 -7.65 -1.56
C LYS A 180 -13.29 -6.98 -2.93
N PRO A 181 -13.58 -5.67 -3.03
CA PRO A 181 -13.73 -5.01 -4.33
C PRO A 181 -12.46 -5.06 -5.19
N LEU A 182 -11.28 -4.99 -4.57
CA LEU A 182 -9.98 -4.99 -5.22
C LEU A 182 -9.65 -6.36 -5.85
N LEU A 183 -10.21 -7.44 -5.31
CA LEU A 183 -10.06 -8.80 -5.83
C LEU A 183 -10.96 -9.06 -7.05
N GLY A 184 -11.99 -8.23 -7.26
CA GLY A 184 -12.92 -8.36 -8.38
C GLY A 184 -12.33 -7.88 -9.71
N ASN A 185 -13.06 -8.16 -10.81
CA ASN A 185 -12.68 -7.69 -12.15
C ASN A 185 -13.34 -6.34 -12.51
N ARG A 186 -14.27 -5.84 -11.72
CA ARG A 186 -14.95 -4.56 -11.97
C ARG A 186 -14.14 -3.40 -11.40
N GLY A 187 -14.15 -2.25 -12.11
CA GLY A 187 -13.49 -1.04 -11.64
C GLY A 187 -11.97 -1.07 -11.71
N ARG A 188 -11.38 -1.99 -12.48
CA ARG A 188 -9.94 -2.02 -12.73
C ARG A 188 -9.55 -0.94 -13.71
N PHE A 189 -8.55 -0.15 -13.36
CA PHE A 189 -8.02 0.92 -14.20
C PHE A 189 -7.25 0.36 -15.39
N ASP A 190 -7.44 0.91 -16.58
CA ASP A 190 -6.75 0.50 -17.80
C ASP A 190 -5.55 1.41 -18.07
N LEU A 191 -4.37 0.95 -17.68
CA LEU A 191 -3.12 1.71 -17.86
C LEU A 191 -2.76 1.98 -19.33
N ASN A 192 -3.29 1.21 -20.27
CA ASN A 192 -2.99 1.39 -21.70
C ASN A 192 -3.93 2.39 -22.39
N ALA A 193 -5.11 2.64 -21.82
CA ALA A 193 -6.15 3.45 -22.48
C ALA A 193 -6.36 4.81 -21.81
N GLU A 194 -5.93 4.98 -20.54
CA GLU A 194 -6.34 6.13 -19.72
C GLU A 194 -5.15 6.99 -19.25
N LEU A 195 -3.91 6.63 -19.59
CA LEU A 195 -2.68 7.39 -19.39
C LEU A 195 -2.05 7.75 -20.73
#